data_eddb177cfcdb1c883fc6eb53c5cfa726
#
_entry.id   eddb177cfcdb1c883fc6eb53c5cfa726
#
_cell.length_a   1.000
_cell.length_b   1.000
_cell.length_c   1.000
_cell.angle_alpha   90.00
_cell.angle_beta   90.00
_cell.angle_gamma   90.00
#
_symmetry.space_group_name_H-M   'P 1'
#
loop_
_entity.id
_entity.type
_entity.pdbx_description
1 polymer ?
#
loop_
_entity_poly.entity_id
_entity_poly.type
_entity_poly.pdbx_seq_one_letter_code
_entity_poly.pdbx_strand_id
1 'polypeptide(L)'
;MNPFGLLKGEPLPWPDVAAAVACSVASGEADEGVLFCWTGTGVSIAANKVPGVRAALCNDAETARGAKAWNQANVLCLSLRSTSETVAREVLDAWFSAATDPSEAGNVEKVNQLDERYRISDGGEIQRAVSETMREKGDI
;
A
#
# COMPACT_ATOMS: atom_id res chain seq x y z
N MET A 1 -7.27 -17.80 0.32
CA MET A 1 -5.97 -17.09 0.29
C MET A 1 -5.19 -17.55 -0.93
N ASN A 2 -4.69 -16.61 -1.72
CA ASN A 2 -3.90 -16.88 -2.93
C ASN A 2 -2.44 -16.50 -2.67
N PRO A 3 -1.52 -17.47 -2.47
CA PRO A 3 -0.11 -17.18 -2.26
C PRO A 3 0.62 -16.84 -3.56
N PHE A 4 1.62 -15.95 -3.47
CA PHE A 4 2.54 -15.58 -4.53
C PHE A 4 4.00 -15.72 -4.09
N GLY A 5 4.90 -15.86 -5.05
CA GLY A 5 6.34 -15.90 -4.81
C GLY A 5 6.77 -17.10 -3.99
N LEU A 6 7.65 -16.89 -3.02
CA LEU A 6 8.23 -17.97 -2.20
C LEU A 6 7.19 -18.77 -1.43
N LEU A 7 6.07 -18.18 -1.02
CA LEU A 7 4.99 -18.91 -0.37
C LEU A 7 4.33 -19.95 -1.27
N LYS A 8 4.38 -19.73 -2.58
CA LYS A 8 3.94 -20.66 -3.62
C LYS A 8 5.06 -21.59 -4.12
N GLY A 9 6.29 -21.38 -3.63
CA GLY A 9 7.47 -22.10 -4.10
C GLY A 9 8.09 -21.52 -5.40
N GLU A 10 7.71 -20.32 -5.79
CA GLU A 10 8.21 -19.63 -6.98
C GLU A 10 9.25 -18.57 -6.56
N PRO A 11 10.51 -18.64 -7.05
CA PRO A 11 11.54 -17.66 -6.74
C PRO A 11 11.36 -16.40 -7.60
N LEU A 12 10.31 -15.62 -7.33
CA LEU A 12 10.05 -14.36 -8.00
C LEU A 12 10.78 -13.18 -7.32
N PRO A 13 11.28 -12.20 -8.11
CA PRO A 13 11.76 -10.95 -7.53
C PRO A 13 10.69 -10.26 -6.69
N TRP A 14 11.10 -9.64 -5.60
CA TRP A 14 10.15 -8.98 -4.67
C TRP A 14 9.28 -7.89 -5.33
N PRO A 15 9.75 -7.11 -6.33
CA PRO A 15 8.89 -6.16 -7.01
C PRO A 15 7.75 -6.82 -7.78
N ASP A 16 8.04 -7.98 -8.40
CA ASP A 16 7.03 -8.72 -9.17
C ASP A 16 5.97 -9.33 -8.26
N VAL A 17 6.37 -9.84 -7.09
CA VAL A 17 5.45 -10.32 -6.06
C VAL A 17 4.56 -9.18 -5.57
N ALA A 18 5.15 -8.04 -5.26
CA ALA A 18 4.41 -6.86 -4.79
C ALA A 18 3.42 -6.37 -5.86
N ALA A 19 3.85 -6.30 -7.13
CA ALA A 19 2.99 -5.90 -8.23
C ALA A 19 1.83 -6.88 -8.45
N ALA A 20 2.08 -8.19 -8.37
CA ALA A 20 1.04 -9.20 -8.53
C ALA A 20 -0.05 -9.08 -7.47
N VAL A 21 0.34 -8.95 -6.18
CA VAL A 21 -0.61 -8.75 -5.08
C VAL A 21 -1.36 -7.43 -5.23
N ALA A 22 -0.65 -6.35 -5.51
CA ALA A 22 -1.23 -5.02 -5.69
C ALA A 22 -2.24 -4.99 -6.84
N CYS A 23 -1.93 -5.60 -7.98
CA CYS A 23 -2.84 -5.70 -9.12
C CYS A 23 -4.10 -6.51 -8.78
N SER A 24 -3.98 -7.63 -8.04
CA SER A 24 -5.12 -8.41 -7.61
C SER A 24 -6.06 -7.60 -6.69
N VAL A 25 -5.50 -6.76 -5.82
CA VAL A 25 -6.30 -5.86 -4.97
C VAL A 25 -6.92 -4.73 -5.80
N ALA A 26 -6.16 -4.09 -6.67
CA ALA A 26 -6.63 -2.98 -7.50
C ALA A 26 -7.75 -3.40 -8.48
N SER A 27 -7.70 -4.62 -8.99
CA SER A 27 -8.72 -5.17 -9.90
C SER A 27 -9.98 -5.70 -9.20
N GLY A 28 -9.96 -5.78 -7.86
CA GLY A 28 -11.05 -6.37 -7.08
C GLY A 28 -11.07 -7.90 -7.07
N GLU A 29 -10.05 -8.56 -7.59
CA GLU A 29 -9.87 -10.01 -7.50
C GLU A 29 -9.61 -10.45 -6.05
N ALA A 30 -8.94 -9.60 -5.28
CA ALA A 30 -8.77 -9.74 -3.84
C ALA A 30 -9.23 -8.47 -3.13
N ASP A 31 -9.79 -8.61 -1.95
CA ASP A 31 -10.23 -7.47 -1.13
C ASP A 31 -9.03 -6.77 -0.51
N GLU A 32 -8.06 -7.53 -0.04
CA GLU A 32 -6.85 -7.05 0.64
C GLU A 32 -5.64 -7.93 0.31
N GLY A 33 -4.45 -7.35 0.46
CA GLY A 33 -3.18 -8.05 0.27
C GLY A 33 -2.30 -8.01 1.52
N VAL A 34 -1.47 -9.04 1.69
CA VAL A 34 -0.41 -9.07 2.71
C VAL A 34 0.90 -9.41 2.02
N LEU A 35 1.91 -8.59 2.26
CA LEU A 35 3.25 -8.71 1.69
C LEU A 35 4.31 -8.82 2.79
N PHE A 36 5.26 -9.73 2.57
CA PHE A 36 6.42 -9.90 3.42
C PHE A 36 7.70 -9.64 2.62
N CYS A 37 8.63 -8.93 3.21
CA CYS A 37 9.95 -8.68 2.65
C CYS A 37 10.94 -8.56 3.81
N TRP A 38 12.24 -8.63 3.55
CA TRP A 38 13.24 -8.57 4.62
C TRP A 38 13.06 -7.35 5.52
N THR A 39 12.89 -6.16 4.94
CA THR A 39 12.60 -4.93 5.68
C THR A 39 11.15 -4.46 5.57
N GLY A 40 10.39 -5.00 4.64
CA GLY A 40 9.02 -4.57 4.32
C GLY A 40 8.95 -3.29 3.46
N THR A 41 10.06 -2.54 3.35
CA THR A 41 10.08 -1.25 2.64
C THR A 41 9.95 -1.40 1.13
N GLY A 42 10.68 -2.33 0.52
CA GLY A 42 10.67 -2.52 -0.92
C GLY A 42 9.28 -2.91 -1.46
N VAL A 43 8.64 -3.88 -0.84
CA VAL A 43 7.29 -4.31 -1.25
C VAL A 43 6.24 -3.22 -1.02
N SER A 44 6.39 -2.42 0.01
CA SER A 44 5.51 -1.27 0.27
C SER A 44 5.65 -0.20 -0.83
N ILE A 45 6.88 0.14 -1.20
CA ILE A 45 7.15 1.08 -2.30
C ILE A 45 6.57 0.56 -3.62
N ALA A 46 6.87 -0.69 -3.97
CA ALA A 46 6.42 -1.29 -5.22
C ALA A 46 4.88 -1.37 -5.30
N ALA A 47 4.23 -1.85 -4.23
CA ALA A 47 2.78 -1.95 -4.19
C ALA A 47 2.10 -0.58 -4.34
N ASN A 48 2.64 0.47 -3.74
CA ASN A 48 2.10 1.83 -3.85
C ASN A 48 2.29 2.47 -5.24
N LYS A 49 3.03 1.86 -6.15
CA LYS A 49 3.08 2.30 -7.55
C LYS A 49 1.87 1.88 -8.38
N VAL A 50 1.06 0.97 -7.87
CA VAL A 50 -0.16 0.51 -8.54
C VAL A 50 -1.32 1.41 -8.13
N PRO A 51 -1.98 2.10 -9.08
CA PRO A 51 -3.14 2.94 -8.77
C PRO A 51 -4.24 2.18 -8.04
N GLY A 52 -4.85 2.81 -7.04
CA GLY A 52 -5.88 2.20 -6.20
C GLY A 52 -5.34 1.39 -5.01
N VAL A 53 -4.02 1.25 -4.90
CA VAL A 53 -3.36 0.56 -3.78
C VAL A 53 -2.86 1.57 -2.74
N ARG A 54 -3.19 1.32 -1.49
CA ARG A 54 -2.67 2.02 -0.33
C ARG A 54 -1.99 0.97 0.57
N ALA A 55 -0.70 0.76 0.30
CA ALA A 55 0.12 -0.19 1.04
C ALA A 55 0.75 0.49 2.26
N ALA A 56 0.64 -0.16 3.41
CA ALA A 56 1.17 0.31 4.67
C ALA A 56 2.17 -0.67 5.27
N LEU A 57 3.37 -0.19 5.57
CA LEU A 57 4.36 -0.93 6.34
C LEU A 57 4.04 -0.76 7.83
N CYS A 58 3.66 -1.86 8.49
CA CYS A 58 3.26 -1.87 9.88
C CYS A 58 4.18 -2.74 10.72
N ASN A 59 4.75 -2.17 11.78
CA ASN A 59 5.65 -2.87 12.70
C ASN A 59 4.97 -3.22 14.04
N ASP A 60 3.74 -2.79 14.25
CA ASP A 60 2.96 -3.04 15.46
C ASP A 60 1.45 -2.98 15.17
N ALA A 61 0.66 -3.47 16.12
CA ALA A 61 -0.78 -3.54 15.99
C ALA A 61 -1.46 -2.17 15.92
N GLU A 62 -0.95 -1.18 16.65
CA GLU A 62 -1.53 0.17 16.64
C GLU A 62 -1.35 0.87 15.30
N THR A 63 -0.17 0.73 14.70
CA THR A 63 0.09 1.22 13.33
C THR A 63 -0.83 0.56 12.31
N ALA A 64 -1.03 -0.76 12.42
CA ALA A 64 -1.93 -1.51 11.54
C ALA A 64 -3.39 -1.05 11.68
N ARG A 65 -3.85 -0.84 12.92
CA ARG A 65 -5.18 -0.31 13.19
C ARG A 65 -5.38 1.07 12.59
N GLY A 66 -4.41 1.97 12.79
CA GLY A 66 -4.43 3.32 12.22
C GLY A 66 -4.41 3.33 10.70
N ALA A 67 -3.60 2.48 10.07
CA ALA A 67 -3.54 2.34 8.61
C ALA A 67 -4.92 1.96 8.03
N LYS A 68 -5.62 1.05 8.67
CA LYS A 68 -7.00 0.68 8.28
C LYS A 68 -7.99 1.79 8.57
N ALA A 69 -8.01 2.28 9.79
CA ALA A 69 -9.01 3.24 10.25
C ALA A 69 -8.91 4.58 9.50
N TRP A 70 -7.70 5.12 9.37
CA TRP A 70 -7.49 6.48 8.89
C TRP A 70 -7.12 6.55 7.41
N ASN A 71 -6.38 5.57 6.91
CA ASN A 71 -5.90 5.60 5.53
C ASN A 71 -6.65 4.63 4.61
N GLN A 72 -7.56 3.82 5.15
CA GLN A 72 -8.22 2.74 4.42
C GLN A 72 -7.22 1.91 3.61
N ALA A 73 -6.08 1.60 4.26
CA ALA A 73 -5.04 0.81 3.62
C ALA A 73 -5.59 -0.57 3.22
N ASN A 74 -5.20 -1.03 2.04
CA ASN A 74 -5.69 -2.28 1.46
C ASN A 74 -4.57 -3.31 1.17
N VAL A 75 -3.32 -2.95 1.43
CA VAL A 75 -2.18 -3.87 1.39
C VAL A 75 -1.34 -3.66 2.64
N LEU A 76 -1.21 -4.71 3.43
CA LEU A 76 -0.34 -4.74 4.62
C LEU A 76 1.04 -5.23 4.22
N CYS A 77 2.09 -4.51 4.62
CA CYS A 77 3.47 -4.93 4.43
C CYS A 77 4.15 -5.17 5.78
N LEU A 78 4.85 -6.28 5.89
CA LEU A 78 5.53 -6.70 7.11
C LEU A 78 7.02 -6.95 6.86
N SER A 79 7.84 -6.60 7.85
CA SER A 79 9.28 -6.85 7.87
C SER A 79 9.58 -8.21 8.49
N LEU A 80 10.22 -9.10 7.74
CA LEU A 80 10.70 -10.37 8.28
C LEU A 80 11.83 -10.17 9.30
N ARG A 81 12.61 -9.10 9.13
CA ARG A 81 13.74 -8.78 10.01
C ARG A 81 13.30 -8.34 11.41
N SER A 82 12.28 -7.48 11.49
CA SER A 82 11.91 -6.79 12.73
C SER A 82 10.62 -7.27 13.37
N THR A 83 9.89 -8.18 12.72
CA THR A 83 8.57 -8.63 13.19
C THR A 83 8.65 -10.07 13.70
N SER A 84 8.47 -10.26 15.01
CA SER A 84 8.33 -11.60 15.58
C SER A 84 6.98 -12.22 15.18
N GLU A 85 6.87 -13.53 15.31
CA GLU A 85 5.60 -14.22 15.05
C GLU A 85 4.47 -13.69 15.93
N THR A 86 4.74 -13.41 17.20
CA THR A 86 3.77 -12.84 18.13
C THR A 86 3.27 -11.47 17.65
N VAL A 87 4.19 -10.57 17.30
CA VAL A 87 3.83 -9.24 16.80
C VAL A 87 3.10 -9.33 15.46
N ALA A 88 3.50 -10.25 14.57
CA ALA A 88 2.80 -10.46 13.30
C ALA A 88 1.34 -10.86 13.51
N ARG A 89 1.06 -11.74 14.48
CA ARG A 89 -0.32 -12.10 14.84
C ARG A 89 -1.10 -10.92 15.38
N GLU A 90 -0.52 -10.14 16.28
CA GLU A 90 -1.16 -8.90 16.80
C GLU A 90 -1.45 -7.90 15.69
N VAL A 91 -0.53 -7.72 14.75
CA VAL A 91 -0.71 -6.85 13.58
C VAL A 91 -1.87 -7.33 12.69
N LEU A 92 -1.90 -8.63 12.37
CA LEU A 92 -2.97 -9.22 11.55
C LEU A 92 -4.33 -9.11 12.24
N ASP A 93 -4.39 -9.41 13.54
CA ASP A 93 -5.64 -9.28 14.31
C ASP A 93 -6.14 -7.83 14.32
N ALA A 94 -5.25 -6.86 14.53
CA ALA A 94 -5.58 -5.45 14.48
C ALA A 94 -6.04 -5.00 13.08
N TRP A 95 -5.36 -5.46 12.05
CA TRP A 95 -5.69 -5.14 10.66
C TRP A 95 -7.09 -5.64 10.28
N PHE A 96 -7.40 -6.90 10.52
CA PHE A 96 -8.68 -7.48 10.13
C PHE A 96 -9.85 -7.13 11.04
N SER A 97 -9.61 -6.64 12.26
CA SER A 97 -10.66 -6.19 13.19
C SER A 97 -10.93 -4.69 13.15
N ALA A 98 -10.04 -3.89 12.55
CA ALA A 98 -10.19 -2.45 12.52
C ALA A 98 -11.33 -2.00 11.59
N ALA A 99 -12.15 -1.06 12.07
CA ALA A 99 -13.15 -0.38 11.26
C ALA A 99 -12.56 0.90 10.67
N THR A 100 -13.03 1.29 9.50
CA THR A 100 -12.68 2.59 8.89
C THR A 100 -13.31 3.74 9.65
N ASP A 101 -12.59 4.85 9.76
CA ASP A 101 -13.09 6.09 10.33
C ASP A 101 -13.74 6.93 9.21
N PRO A 102 -15.06 7.15 9.24
CA PRO A 102 -15.74 7.92 8.20
C PRO A 102 -15.26 9.38 8.11
N SER A 103 -14.71 9.95 9.19
CA SER A 103 -14.20 11.32 9.18
C SER A 103 -12.98 11.50 8.27
N GLU A 104 -12.27 10.43 7.99
CA GLU A 104 -11.10 10.42 7.12
C GLU A 104 -11.40 10.16 5.63
N ALA A 105 -12.64 9.89 5.27
CA ALA A 105 -13.03 9.56 3.90
C ALA A 105 -12.60 10.64 2.88
N GLY A 106 -12.71 11.92 3.25
CA GLY A 106 -12.25 13.03 2.40
C GLY A 106 -10.74 13.06 2.17
N ASN A 107 -9.95 12.67 3.17
CA ASN A 107 -8.51 12.57 3.03
C ASN A 107 -8.10 11.38 2.17
N VAL A 108 -8.75 10.24 2.35
CA VAL A 108 -8.54 9.05 1.50
C VAL A 108 -8.86 9.35 0.04
N GLU A 109 -9.96 10.07 -0.22
CA GLU A 109 -10.31 10.48 -1.58
C GLU A 109 -9.24 11.39 -2.21
N LYS A 110 -8.64 12.30 -1.46
CA LYS A 110 -7.51 13.09 -1.95
C LYS A 110 -6.31 12.24 -2.33
N VAL A 111 -6.02 11.18 -1.59
CA VAL A 111 -4.97 10.20 -1.95
C VAL A 111 -5.31 9.49 -3.26
N ASN A 112 -6.57 9.06 -3.42
CA ASN A 112 -7.02 8.43 -4.67
C ASN A 112 -6.90 9.38 -5.88
N GLN A 113 -7.19 10.67 -5.70
CA GLN A 113 -7.02 11.68 -6.73
C GLN A 113 -5.56 11.88 -7.17
N LEU A 114 -4.58 11.57 -6.31
CA LEU A 114 -3.17 11.60 -6.70
C LEU A 114 -2.86 10.54 -7.77
N ASP A 115 -3.48 9.38 -7.70
CA ASP A 115 -3.34 8.34 -8.72
C ASP A 115 -3.82 8.83 -10.08
N GLU A 116 -4.93 9.55 -10.13
CA GLU A 116 -5.47 10.14 -11.36
C GLU A 116 -4.57 11.27 -11.89
N ARG A 117 -4.16 12.19 -11.00
CA ARG A 117 -3.37 13.37 -11.35
C ARG A 117 -1.99 13.02 -11.90
N TYR A 118 -1.34 12.01 -11.32
CA TYR A 118 0.03 11.62 -11.66
C TYR A 118 0.12 10.34 -12.46
N ARG A 119 -0.98 9.86 -13.01
CA ARG A 119 -0.96 8.73 -13.93
C ARG A 119 -0.07 9.06 -15.13
N ILE A 120 0.85 8.17 -15.44
CA ILE A 120 1.71 8.33 -16.62
C ILE A 120 0.87 8.06 -17.86
N SER A 121 0.40 9.15 -18.49
CA SER A 121 -0.04 9.14 -19.86
C SER A 121 1.05 9.81 -20.68
N ASP A 122 1.64 9.08 -21.60
CA ASP A 122 2.60 9.56 -22.61
C ASP A 122 3.38 10.86 -22.34
N GLY A 123 4.56 10.72 -21.79
CA GLY A 123 5.68 11.65 -21.86
C GLY A 123 5.42 13.15 -21.71
N GLY A 124 5.40 13.68 -20.48
CA GLY A 124 5.43 15.11 -20.18
C GLY A 124 4.32 15.65 -19.31
N GLU A 125 3.20 14.97 -19.17
CA GLU A 125 2.07 15.44 -18.34
C GLU A 125 2.39 15.41 -16.84
N ILE A 126 3.16 14.43 -16.38
CA ILE A 126 3.61 14.36 -14.98
C ILE A 126 4.45 15.58 -14.59
N GLN A 127 5.40 15.98 -15.44
CA GLN A 127 6.25 17.15 -15.16
C GLN A 127 5.42 18.42 -15.00
N ARG A 128 4.39 18.58 -15.82
CA ARG A 128 3.46 19.71 -15.72
C ARG A 128 2.63 19.63 -14.44
N ALA A 129 2.04 18.48 -14.14
CA ALA A 129 1.24 18.29 -12.93
C ALA A 129 2.05 18.52 -11.65
N VAL A 130 3.30 18.06 -11.59
CA VAL A 130 4.21 18.35 -10.48
C VAL A 130 4.48 19.85 -10.37
N SER A 131 4.80 20.52 -11.47
CA SER A 131 5.09 21.94 -11.49
C SER A 131 3.88 22.79 -11.08
N GLU A 132 2.68 22.42 -11.50
CA GLU A 132 1.44 23.11 -11.12
C GLU A 132 1.16 22.95 -9.62
N THR A 133 1.30 21.74 -9.09
CA THR A 133 1.11 21.47 -7.65
C THR A 133 2.09 22.26 -6.79
N MET A 134 3.35 22.36 -7.21
CA MET A 134 4.38 23.12 -6.50
C MET A 134 4.08 24.62 -6.52
N ARG A 135 3.60 25.16 -7.65
CA ARG A 135 3.19 26.57 -7.78
C ARG A 135 1.99 26.91 -6.87
N GLU A 136 0.98 26.05 -6.83
CA GLU A 136 -0.21 26.23 -5.98
C GLU A 136 0.15 26.29 -4.49
N LYS A 137 1.19 25.57 -4.08
CA LYS A 137 1.69 25.57 -2.70
C LYS A 137 2.63 26.73 -2.37
N GLY A 138 3.02 27.53 -3.36
CA GLY A 138 3.96 28.62 -3.16
C GLY A 138 5.40 28.19 -2.87
N ASP A 139 5.76 26.95 -3.20
CA ASP A 139 7.08 26.35 -2.94
C ASP A 139 8.11 26.68 -4.05
N ILE A 140 7.71 27.44 -5.05
CA ILE A 140 8.58 27.91 -6.14
C ILE A 140 8.38 29.40 -6.39
#